data_e801c569a4823f92ddb8f2ff111cd73d
#
_entry.id   e801c569a4823f92ddb8f2ff111cd73d
#
_cell.length_a   1.000
_cell.length_b   1.000
_cell.length_c   1.000
_cell.angle_alpha   90.00
_cell.angle_beta   90.00
_cell.angle_gamma   90.00
#
_symmetry.space_group_name_H-M   'P 1'
#
loop_
_entity.id
_entity.type
_entity.pdbx_description
1 polymer ?
#
loop_
_entity_poly.entity_id
_entity_poly.type
_entity_poly.pdbx_seq_one_letter_code
_entity_poly.pdbx_strand_id
1 'polypeptide(L)'
;MSGDIRFVGLWIPGLQRELMEAARPELRGAAWTLCAQNAGVHAKVDDVSDAARALGVESGMRLSELRRRFPQVPFFTPDLRAAQAFRRILSALCEARTPVWEVGTDTAWLDLSGTVHLFAGDWSAWASKFRDDLARACGVRGVNLAAASSKGVAEILSRIPQHDGIRLCEAKEEMAILESVPLDSVPWLSRLLREKLERLGLRTLGDVRRQPRQFLKLHLGPHGERLSALASGLESDVGGKAKSTIAVEQALPRDEVDREALRAAVHELADKLAFDLREKSLGARELSLRISWSDGQEMSSSEKPAAALETFLPLRDAAWRLLAQLDARRVAVRSLKLSAMRTYAMSGQEDLFATAEATEQRRLGSALDRVRRRMGFEAVRNGLALAS
;
A
#
# COMPACT_ATOMS: atom_id res chain seq x y z
N MET A 1 16.23 19.98 22.15
CA MET A 1 15.69 18.83 22.91
C MET A 1 14.49 18.30 22.15
N SER A 2 14.71 17.42 21.16
CA SER A 2 13.63 16.82 20.32
C SER A 2 13.17 15.47 20.87
N GLY A 3 12.82 15.42 22.16
CA GLY A 3 12.56 14.15 22.88
C GLY A 3 11.31 13.36 22.45
N ASP A 4 10.40 13.94 21.68
CA ASP A 4 9.09 13.34 21.39
C ASP A 4 8.87 12.91 19.93
N ILE A 5 9.76 13.28 19.01
CA ILE A 5 9.65 12.87 17.62
C ILE A 5 10.15 11.42 17.46
N ARG A 6 9.29 10.54 16.96
CA ARG A 6 9.55 9.10 16.87
C ARG A 6 9.30 8.52 15.50
N PHE A 7 8.31 9.05 14.78
CA PHE A 7 7.86 8.46 13.52
C PHE A 7 8.19 9.36 12.34
N VAL A 8 8.65 8.76 11.25
CA VAL A 8 8.80 9.44 9.97
C VAL A 8 7.75 8.88 9.00
N GLY A 9 6.94 9.77 8.45
CA GLY A 9 6.07 9.52 7.32
C GLY A 9 6.75 9.98 6.04
N LEU A 10 6.59 9.17 5.00
CA LEU A 10 7.11 9.43 3.66
C LEU A 10 5.96 9.32 2.66
N TRP A 11 5.87 10.29 1.75
CA TRP A 11 4.95 10.28 0.62
C TRP A 11 5.63 10.72 -0.66
N ILE A 12 5.33 10.03 -1.76
CA ILE A 12 5.86 10.33 -3.09
C ILE A 12 4.68 10.74 -3.98
N PRO A 13 4.44 12.05 -4.15
CA PRO A 13 3.38 12.53 -5.01
C PRO A 13 3.64 12.12 -6.46
N GLY A 14 2.66 11.47 -7.10
CA GLY A 14 2.79 11.04 -8.48
C GLY A 14 3.90 10.01 -8.70
N LEU A 15 4.04 9.01 -7.81
CA LEU A 15 5.08 7.97 -7.91
C LEU A 15 5.22 7.38 -9.31
N GLN A 16 4.11 7.08 -10.00
CA GLN A 16 4.16 6.50 -11.35
C GLN A 16 4.78 7.48 -12.36
N ARG A 17 4.58 8.79 -12.18
CA ARG A 17 5.22 9.84 -12.97
C ARG A 17 6.73 9.89 -12.69
N GLU A 18 7.11 9.89 -11.41
CA GLU A 18 8.53 9.86 -11.00
C GLU A 18 9.27 8.64 -11.56
N LEU A 19 8.66 7.46 -11.51
CA LEU A 19 9.23 6.23 -12.07
C LEU A 19 9.36 6.29 -13.61
N MET A 20 8.38 6.87 -14.29
CA MET A 20 8.43 7.06 -15.74
C MET A 20 9.56 8.02 -16.13
N GLU A 21 9.70 9.14 -15.43
CA GLU A 21 10.78 10.12 -15.65
C GLU A 21 12.17 9.60 -15.25
N ALA A 22 12.23 8.70 -14.27
CA ALA A 22 13.47 8.01 -13.93
C ALA A 22 13.93 7.05 -15.05
N ALA A 23 12.97 6.33 -15.65
CA ALA A 23 13.24 5.41 -16.77
C ALA A 23 13.45 6.14 -18.11
N ARG A 24 12.88 7.34 -18.29
CA ARG A 24 12.91 8.14 -19.50
C ARG A 24 13.20 9.60 -19.18
N PRO A 25 14.47 9.95 -18.99
CA PRO A 25 14.86 11.31 -18.61
C PRO A 25 14.40 12.41 -19.57
N GLU A 26 14.17 12.08 -20.84
CA GLU A 26 13.64 12.98 -21.88
C GLU A 26 12.22 13.47 -21.59
N LEU A 27 11.47 12.78 -20.74
CA LEU A 27 10.12 13.18 -20.34
C LEU A 27 10.12 14.28 -19.28
N ARG A 28 11.23 14.53 -18.62
CA ARG A 28 11.33 15.59 -17.62
C ARG A 28 11.11 16.97 -18.24
N GLY A 29 10.12 17.67 -17.72
CA GLY A 29 9.73 18.98 -18.26
C GLY A 29 8.92 18.94 -19.56
N ALA A 30 8.74 17.76 -20.17
CA ALA A 30 7.87 17.60 -21.34
C ALA A 30 6.38 17.45 -20.94
N ALA A 31 5.50 17.76 -21.88
CA ALA A 31 4.07 17.54 -21.70
C ALA A 31 3.68 16.12 -22.05
N TRP A 32 3.20 15.33 -21.08
CA TRP A 32 2.77 13.95 -21.25
C TRP A 32 1.81 13.52 -20.13
N THR A 33 1.13 12.39 -20.30
CA THR A 33 0.14 11.88 -19.35
C THR A 33 0.29 10.39 -19.10
N LEU A 34 -0.26 9.91 -17.99
CA LEU A 34 -0.44 8.49 -17.67
C LEU A 34 -1.90 8.07 -17.83
N CYS A 35 -2.12 6.90 -18.41
CA CYS A 35 -3.43 6.28 -18.51
C CYS A 35 -3.32 4.79 -18.15
N ALA A 36 -4.36 4.22 -17.51
CA ALA A 36 -4.38 2.81 -17.14
C ALA A 36 -4.13 1.87 -18.33
N GLN A 37 -3.55 0.70 -18.06
CA GLN A 37 -3.15 -0.27 -19.09
C GLN A 37 -4.30 -0.74 -20.01
N ASN A 38 -5.53 -0.75 -19.56
CA ASN A 38 -6.70 -1.15 -20.35
C ASN A 38 -7.44 0.07 -20.89
N ALA A 39 -6.75 0.87 -21.70
CA ALA A 39 -7.25 2.10 -22.31
C ALA A 39 -8.35 1.82 -23.38
N GLY A 40 -9.50 1.27 -22.97
CA GLY A 40 -10.70 1.21 -23.80
C GLY A 40 -11.28 2.60 -24.07
N VAL A 41 -12.40 2.63 -24.79
CA VAL A 41 -13.08 3.89 -25.21
C VAL A 41 -13.40 4.83 -24.04
N HIS A 42 -13.50 4.31 -22.82
CA HIS A 42 -13.79 5.05 -21.58
C HIS A 42 -12.57 5.33 -20.70
N ALA A 43 -11.36 5.04 -21.18
CA ALA A 43 -10.13 5.30 -20.41
C ALA A 43 -10.02 6.79 -20.04
N LYS A 44 -9.53 7.01 -18.82
CA LYS A 44 -9.28 8.34 -18.29
C LYS A 44 -7.79 8.53 -18.05
N VAL A 45 -7.38 9.77 -18.07
CA VAL A 45 -6.05 10.20 -17.65
C VAL A 45 -5.93 10.03 -16.14
N ASP A 46 -4.96 9.24 -15.69
CA ASP A 46 -4.73 8.98 -14.26
C ASP A 46 -3.83 10.06 -13.64
N ASP A 47 -2.73 10.42 -14.34
CA ASP A 47 -1.81 11.45 -13.88
C ASP A 47 -1.29 12.28 -15.07
N VAL A 48 -0.84 13.50 -14.77
CA VAL A 48 -0.52 14.53 -15.77
C VAL A 48 0.81 15.18 -15.39
N SER A 49 1.77 15.27 -16.32
CA SER A 49 3.00 16.04 -16.09
C SER A 49 2.69 17.53 -15.86
N ASP A 50 3.57 18.24 -15.19
CA ASP A 50 3.35 19.65 -14.86
C ASP A 50 3.25 20.51 -16.14
N ALA A 51 4.03 20.18 -17.17
CA ALA A 51 3.93 20.85 -18.46
C ALA A 51 2.59 20.57 -19.19
N ALA A 52 2.07 19.34 -19.11
CA ALA A 52 0.75 19.03 -19.67
C ALA A 52 -0.39 19.72 -18.87
N ARG A 53 -0.24 19.79 -17.53
CA ARG A 53 -1.18 20.54 -16.68
C ARG A 53 -1.20 22.03 -17.03
N ALA A 54 -0.05 22.63 -17.30
CA ALA A 54 0.05 24.02 -17.77
C ALA A 54 -0.65 24.26 -19.11
N LEU A 55 -0.77 23.24 -19.97
CA LEU A 55 -1.54 23.27 -21.21
C LEU A 55 -3.06 23.10 -21.00
N GLY A 56 -3.52 22.85 -19.76
CA GLY A 56 -4.93 22.63 -19.43
C GLY A 56 -5.39 21.18 -19.49
N VAL A 57 -4.48 20.21 -19.48
CA VAL A 57 -4.81 18.80 -19.34
C VAL A 57 -5.04 18.48 -17.85
N GLU A 58 -6.13 17.78 -17.55
CA GLU A 58 -6.51 17.44 -16.18
C GLU A 58 -6.58 15.94 -15.96
N SER A 59 -6.23 15.49 -14.75
CA SER A 59 -6.49 14.13 -14.31
C SER A 59 -7.98 13.83 -14.29
N GLY A 60 -8.40 12.64 -14.72
CA GLY A 60 -9.79 12.28 -14.90
C GLY A 60 -10.39 12.61 -16.26
N MET A 61 -9.71 13.42 -17.11
CA MET A 61 -10.10 13.68 -18.49
C MET A 61 -10.20 12.38 -19.28
N ARG A 62 -11.18 12.26 -20.20
CA ARG A 62 -11.27 11.07 -21.06
C ARG A 62 -10.13 11.05 -22.08
N LEU A 63 -9.57 9.89 -22.34
CA LEU A 63 -8.49 9.73 -23.31
C LEU A 63 -8.92 10.19 -24.73
N SER A 64 -10.18 9.98 -25.11
CA SER A 64 -10.75 10.49 -26.36
C SER A 64 -10.76 12.02 -26.42
N GLU A 65 -11.02 12.68 -25.32
CA GLU A 65 -10.98 14.15 -25.22
C GLU A 65 -9.54 14.66 -25.25
N LEU A 66 -8.62 14.01 -24.54
CA LEU A 66 -7.18 14.30 -24.59
C LEU A 66 -6.69 14.31 -26.02
N ARG A 67 -6.93 13.21 -26.77
CA ARG A 67 -6.52 13.07 -28.17
C ARG A 67 -7.11 14.14 -29.10
N ARG A 68 -8.34 14.57 -28.84
CA ARG A 68 -9.02 15.59 -29.64
C ARG A 68 -8.51 17.00 -29.34
N ARG A 69 -8.34 17.34 -28.06
CA ARG A 69 -7.98 18.70 -27.64
C ARG A 69 -6.48 18.97 -27.58
N PHE A 70 -5.70 17.95 -27.29
CA PHE A 70 -4.26 18.02 -27.06
C PHE A 70 -3.52 16.89 -27.81
N PRO A 71 -3.62 16.82 -29.14
CA PRO A 71 -3.04 15.75 -29.93
C PRO A 71 -1.51 15.65 -29.82
N GLN A 72 -0.85 16.74 -29.42
CA GLN A 72 0.60 16.82 -29.20
C GLN A 72 1.05 16.22 -27.86
N VAL A 73 0.12 15.94 -26.92
CA VAL A 73 0.45 15.40 -25.61
C VAL A 73 0.37 13.88 -25.64
N PRO A 74 1.51 13.16 -25.61
CA PRO A 74 1.51 11.72 -25.59
C PRO A 74 0.99 11.16 -24.27
N PHE A 75 0.46 9.94 -24.32
CA PHE A 75 0.10 9.20 -23.11
C PHE A 75 0.92 7.91 -23.01
N PHE A 76 1.22 7.51 -21.79
CA PHE A 76 1.94 6.30 -21.45
C PHE A 76 1.14 5.46 -20.47
N THR A 77 1.48 4.19 -20.35
CA THR A 77 0.90 3.28 -19.35
C THR A 77 1.88 3.10 -18.18
N PRO A 78 1.38 3.02 -16.94
CA PRO A 78 2.21 2.74 -15.77
C PRO A 78 2.98 1.43 -15.90
N ASP A 79 4.26 1.43 -15.51
CA ASP A 79 5.07 0.22 -15.46
C ASP A 79 4.94 -0.45 -14.07
N LEU A 80 4.17 -1.53 -14.00
CA LEU A 80 3.97 -2.29 -12.78
C LEU A 80 5.24 -2.98 -12.28
N ARG A 81 6.16 -3.34 -13.18
CA ARG A 81 7.46 -3.94 -12.80
C ARG A 81 8.36 -2.90 -12.14
N ALA A 82 8.40 -1.70 -12.68
CA ALA A 82 9.13 -0.58 -12.07
C ALA A 82 8.56 -0.25 -10.68
N ALA A 83 7.24 -0.23 -10.51
CA ALA A 83 6.60 -0.02 -9.22
C ALA A 83 6.93 -1.12 -8.19
N GLN A 84 7.00 -2.38 -8.62
CA GLN A 84 7.40 -3.50 -7.75
C GLN A 84 8.88 -3.42 -7.36
N ALA A 85 9.76 -3.07 -8.33
CA ALA A 85 11.18 -2.86 -8.07
C ALA A 85 11.40 -1.72 -7.10
N PHE A 86 10.70 -0.59 -7.29
CA PHE A 86 10.71 0.54 -6.38
C PHE A 86 10.33 0.13 -4.94
N ARG A 87 9.23 -0.62 -4.76
CA ARG A 87 8.82 -1.06 -3.43
C ARG A 87 9.88 -1.91 -2.73
N ARG A 88 10.59 -2.78 -3.46
CA ARG A 88 11.71 -3.57 -2.89
C ARG A 88 12.84 -2.66 -2.45
N ILE A 89 13.22 -1.69 -3.27
CA ILE A 89 14.28 -0.71 -2.95
C ILE A 89 13.88 0.11 -1.72
N LEU A 90 12.67 0.66 -1.70
CA LEU A 90 12.18 1.44 -0.56
C LEU A 90 12.13 0.60 0.72
N SER A 91 11.68 -0.66 0.63
CA SER A 91 11.67 -1.58 1.77
C SER A 91 13.07 -1.82 2.32
N ALA A 92 14.06 -2.10 1.46
CA ALA A 92 15.45 -2.28 1.88
C ALA A 92 16.05 -1.02 2.52
N LEU A 93 15.73 0.16 1.98
CA LEU A 93 16.16 1.44 2.55
C LEU A 93 15.53 1.70 3.94
N CYS A 94 14.28 1.33 4.15
CA CYS A 94 13.61 1.44 5.45
C CYS A 94 14.21 0.45 6.46
N GLU A 95 14.38 -0.81 6.06
CA GLU A 95 14.96 -1.87 6.90
C GLU A 95 16.38 -1.55 7.39
N ALA A 96 17.19 -0.92 6.53
CA ALA A 96 18.54 -0.49 6.89
C ALA A 96 18.57 0.62 7.97
N ARG A 97 17.42 1.22 8.32
CA ARG A 97 17.34 2.36 9.26
C ARG A 97 16.59 2.06 10.54
N THR A 98 15.65 1.13 10.50
CA THR A 98 14.85 0.75 11.65
C THR A 98 14.27 -0.67 11.48
N PRO A 99 14.11 -1.43 12.57
CA PRO A 99 13.45 -2.73 12.52
C PRO A 99 11.91 -2.62 12.37
N VAL A 100 11.34 -1.42 12.55
CA VAL A 100 9.89 -1.19 12.52
C VAL A 100 9.53 -0.18 11.44
N TRP A 101 9.05 -0.69 10.33
CA TRP A 101 8.68 0.10 9.16
C TRP A 101 7.52 -0.53 8.38
N GLU A 102 6.87 0.28 7.56
CA GLU A 102 5.81 -0.17 6.65
C GLU A 102 5.93 0.58 5.32
N VAL A 103 5.72 -0.11 4.19
CA VAL A 103 5.74 0.46 2.84
C VAL A 103 4.42 0.21 2.15
N GLY A 104 3.74 1.29 1.78
CA GLY A 104 2.54 1.31 0.95
C GLY A 104 2.86 1.30 -0.55
N THR A 105 1.97 1.85 -1.34
CA THR A 105 2.18 2.02 -2.79
C THR A 105 3.12 3.19 -3.08
N ASP A 106 2.80 4.36 -2.55
CA ASP A 106 3.49 5.66 -2.71
C ASP A 106 3.90 6.27 -1.37
N THR A 107 3.79 5.50 -0.29
CA THR A 107 4.04 5.92 1.08
C THR A 107 4.93 4.92 1.80
N ALA A 108 5.63 5.41 2.81
CA ALA A 108 6.24 4.58 3.83
C ALA A 108 6.19 5.30 5.18
N TRP A 109 6.33 4.55 6.25
CA TRP A 109 6.59 5.12 7.55
C TRP A 109 7.63 4.28 8.31
N LEU A 110 8.37 4.94 9.18
CA LEU A 110 9.44 4.36 9.97
C LEU A 110 9.23 4.75 11.43
N ASP A 111 9.35 3.79 12.32
CA ASP A 111 9.48 4.06 13.75
C ASP A 111 10.96 4.16 14.10
N LEU A 112 11.40 5.36 14.45
CA LEU A 112 12.78 5.65 14.81
C LEU A 112 12.98 5.78 16.35
N SER A 113 12.00 5.38 17.15
CA SER A 113 12.00 5.53 18.61
C SER A 113 13.29 5.05 19.28
N GLY A 114 13.94 4.01 18.78
CA GLY A 114 15.18 3.47 19.31
C GLY A 114 16.43 3.92 18.60
N THR A 115 16.35 4.69 17.50
CA THR A 115 17.46 4.93 16.57
C THR A 115 17.86 6.40 16.43
N VAL A 116 17.13 7.33 17.04
CA VAL A 116 17.39 8.78 16.96
C VAL A 116 18.83 9.13 17.36
N HIS A 117 19.40 8.41 18.31
CA HIS A 117 20.77 8.61 18.77
C HIS A 117 21.82 8.31 17.69
N LEU A 118 21.50 7.47 16.67
CA LEU A 118 22.44 7.09 15.61
C LEU A 118 22.73 8.24 14.63
N PHE A 119 21.87 9.25 14.56
CA PHE A 119 22.08 10.45 13.76
C PHE A 119 22.08 11.73 14.59
N ALA A 120 22.33 11.60 15.90
CA ALA A 120 22.45 12.70 16.87
C ALA A 120 21.26 13.69 16.86
N GLY A 121 20.09 13.24 16.40
CA GLY A 121 18.88 14.08 16.26
C GLY A 121 18.93 15.07 15.10
N ASP A 122 19.90 14.99 14.21
CA ASP A 122 19.95 15.81 12.98
C ASP A 122 19.00 15.25 11.91
N TRP A 123 17.74 15.61 12.04
CA TRP A 123 16.67 15.19 11.14
C TRP A 123 16.88 15.68 9.71
N SER A 124 17.47 16.86 9.52
CA SER A 124 17.71 17.44 8.21
C SER A 124 18.76 16.64 7.44
N ALA A 125 19.89 16.33 8.08
CA ALA A 125 20.93 15.48 7.48
C ALA A 125 20.40 14.07 7.22
N TRP A 126 19.61 13.50 8.14
CA TRP A 126 18.98 12.20 7.97
C TRP A 126 18.04 12.17 6.75
N ALA A 127 17.18 13.17 6.62
CA ALA A 127 16.24 13.28 5.51
C ALA A 127 16.94 13.47 4.15
N SER A 128 17.96 14.33 4.11
CA SER A 128 18.77 14.55 2.91
C SER A 128 19.43 13.25 2.46
N LYS A 129 20.07 12.55 3.40
CA LYS A 129 20.72 11.26 3.13
C LYS A 129 19.71 10.22 2.64
N PHE A 130 18.52 10.15 3.25
CA PHE A 130 17.47 9.22 2.81
C PHE A 130 17.05 9.49 1.36
N ARG A 131 16.80 10.76 1.01
CA ARG A 131 16.41 11.16 -0.35
C ARG A 131 17.52 10.88 -1.37
N ASP A 132 18.77 11.17 -1.02
CA ASP A 132 19.91 10.90 -1.89
C ASP A 132 20.08 9.40 -2.13
N ASP A 133 19.91 8.57 -1.10
CA ASP A 133 19.99 7.12 -1.21
C ASP A 133 18.86 6.58 -2.12
N LEU A 134 17.64 7.11 -1.97
CA LEU A 134 16.51 6.73 -2.82
C LEU A 134 16.70 7.18 -4.27
N ALA A 135 17.13 8.43 -4.48
CA ALA A 135 17.39 8.98 -5.81
C ALA A 135 18.51 8.21 -6.54
N ARG A 136 19.56 7.81 -5.84
CA ARG A 136 20.65 6.98 -6.40
C ARG A 136 20.17 5.57 -6.74
N ALA A 137 19.32 4.98 -5.91
CA ALA A 137 18.89 3.61 -6.09
C ALA A 137 17.82 3.42 -7.17
N CYS A 138 16.93 4.40 -7.38
CA CYS A 138 15.81 4.26 -8.32
C CYS A 138 15.42 5.51 -9.11
N GLY A 139 16.18 6.62 -8.99
CA GLY A 139 15.95 7.87 -9.73
C GLY A 139 14.79 8.72 -9.24
N VAL A 140 14.03 8.29 -8.23
CA VAL A 140 12.91 9.02 -7.62
C VAL A 140 13.42 10.16 -6.77
N ARG A 141 12.95 11.38 -7.01
CA ARG A 141 13.42 12.62 -6.35
C ARG A 141 12.34 13.36 -5.58
N GLY A 142 11.09 13.27 -6.05
CA GLY A 142 9.93 13.95 -5.47
C GLY A 142 9.45 13.26 -4.20
N VAL A 143 10.19 13.37 -3.09
CA VAL A 143 9.88 12.70 -1.82
C VAL A 143 9.60 13.72 -0.74
N ASN A 144 8.42 13.69 -0.18
CA ASN A 144 8.04 14.46 1.00
C ASN A 144 8.24 13.63 2.27
N LEU A 145 8.90 14.21 3.25
CA LEU A 145 9.16 13.60 4.54
C LEU A 145 8.54 14.44 5.66
N ALA A 146 7.98 13.78 6.67
CA ALA A 146 7.56 14.44 7.89
C ALA A 146 7.88 13.58 9.11
N ALA A 147 8.33 14.19 10.19
CA ALA A 147 8.62 13.53 11.45
C ALA A 147 7.76 14.10 12.56
N ALA A 148 7.11 13.23 13.34
CA ALA A 148 6.14 13.59 14.36
C ALA A 148 6.18 12.60 15.54
N SER A 149 5.38 12.88 16.57
CA SER A 149 5.27 12.02 17.75
C SER A 149 4.47 10.74 17.48
N SER A 150 3.57 10.75 16.47
CA SER A 150 2.74 9.60 16.09
C SER A 150 2.80 9.31 14.60
N LYS A 151 2.55 8.03 14.24
CA LYS A 151 2.52 7.55 12.86
C LYS A 151 1.49 8.31 12.02
N GLY A 152 0.26 8.45 12.54
CA GLY A 152 -0.83 9.08 11.80
C GLY A 152 -0.56 10.56 11.50
N VAL A 153 0.04 11.29 12.44
CA VAL A 153 0.43 12.69 12.25
C VAL A 153 1.57 12.79 11.23
N ALA A 154 2.61 11.96 11.34
CA ALA A 154 3.72 11.94 10.39
C ALA A 154 3.24 11.62 8.96
N GLU A 155 2.31 10.67 8.79
CA GLU A 155 1.71 10.32 7.50
C GLU A 155 0.96 11.51 6.88
N ILE A 156 0.14 12.20 7.66
CA ILE A 156 -0.61 13.36 7.17
C ILE A 156 0.32 14.51 6.83
N LEU A 157 1.26 14.82 7.70
CA LEU A 157 2.18 15.94 7.49
C LEU A 157 3.07 15.72 6.27
N SER A 158 3.41 14.48 5.91
CA SER A 158 4.15 14.17 4.69
C SER A 158 3.38 14.51 3.42
N ARG A 159 2.02 14.55 3.49
CA ARG A 159 1.16 14.88 2.35
C ARG A 159 0.92 16.38 2.17
N ILE A 160 1.28 17.19 3.15
CA ILE A 160 1.22 18.65 3.02
C ILE A 160 2.43 19.12 2.22
N PRO A 161 2.24 19.88 1.13
CA PRO A 161 3.33 20.35 0.28
C PRO A 161 4.41 21.07 1.09
N GLN A 162 5.67 20.77 0.76
CA GLN A 162 6.85 21.36 1.40
C GLN A 162 7.80 21.82 0.32
N HIS A 163 8.51 22.92 0.59
CA HIS A 163 9.49 23.42 -0.36
C HIS A 163 10.83 22.68 -0.25
N ASP A 164 11.25 22.31 0.98
CA ASP A 164 12.52 21.62 1.22
C ASP A 164 12.52 20.80 2.51
N GLY A 165 13.27 19.70 2.48
CA GLY A 165 13.66 18.96 3.66
C GLY A 165 12.59 18.03 4.27
N ILE A 166 12.68 17.88 5.56
CA ILE A 166 11.74 17.13 6.38
C ILE A 166 10.91 18.11 7.19
N ARG A 167 9.60 17.93 7.22
CA ARG A 167 8.73 18.66 8.14
C ARG A 167 8.88 18.04 9.53
N LEU A 168 9.44 18.79 10.44
CA LEU A 168 9.50 18.42 11.85
C LEU A 168 8.27 18.97 12.57
N CYS A 169 7.65 18.16 13.39
CA CYS A 169 6.52 18.56 14.22
C CYS A 169 6.73 18.02 15.63
N GLU A 170 7.02 18.91 16.56
CA GLU A 170 7.09 18.55 17.97
C GLU A 170 5.68 18.32 18.55
N ALA A 171 5.55 17.42 19.53
CA ALA A 171 4.26 17.03 20.11
C ALA A 171 3.42 18.24 20.57
N LYS A 172 4.07 19.29 21.09
CA LYS A 172 3.39 20.53 21.50
C LYS A 172 2.79 21.35 20.37
N GLU A 173 3.29 21.18 19.12
CA GLU A 173 2.89 21.91 17.93
C GLU A 173 1.86 21.12 17.10
N GLU A 174 1.81 19.79 17.30
CA GLU A 174 0.96 18.89 16.50
C GLU A 174 -0.50 19.32 16.50
N MET A 175 -1.02 19.68 17.67
CA MET A 175 -2.42 20.06 17.82
C MET A 175 -2.77 21.34 17.06
N ALA A 176 -1.87 22.33 17.06
CA ALA A 176 -2.06 23.60 16.34
C ALA A 176 -2.01 23.37 14.81
N ILE A 177 -1.10 22.50 14.36
CA ILE A 177 -0.99 22.16 12.93
C ILE A 177 -2.20 21.35 12.48
N LEU A 178 -2.60 20.32 13.24
CA LEU A 178 -3.75 19.48 12.91
C LEU A 178 -5.07 20.27 12.83
N GLU A 179 -5.20 21.36 13.58
CA GLU A 179 -6.39 22.23 13.56
C GLU A 179 -6.75 22.69 12.14
N SER A 180 -5.75 23.03 11.35
CA SER A 180 -5.92 23.58 9.99
C SER A 180 -5.85 22.54 8.88
N VAL A 181 -5.54 21.27 9.19
CA VAL A 181 -5.36 20.23 8.17
C VAL A 181 -6.69 19.89 7.49
N PRO A 182 -6.79 20.04 6.16
CA PRO A 182 -7.99 19.66 5.43
C PRO A 182 -8.23 18.14 5.48
N LEU A 183 -9.48 17.72 5.57
CA LEU A 183 -9.84 16.30 5.55
C LEU A 183 -9.47 15.60 4.24
N ASP A 184 -9.29 16.34 3.15
CA ASP A 184 -8.79 15.79 1.87
C ASP A 184 -7.35 15.25 1.97
N SER A 185 -6.56 15.74 2.92
CA SER A 185 -5.21 15.23 3.19
C SER A 185 -5.20 13.89 3.92
N VAL A 186 -6.35 13.40 4.40
CA VAL A 186 -6.47 12.13 5.11
C VAL A 186 -6.60 10.98 4.10
N PRO A 187 -5.57 10.13 3.93
CA PRO A 187 -5.47 9.23 2.77
C PRO A 187 -6.52 8.13 2.73
N TRP A 188 -6.97 7.66 3.89
CA TRP A 188 -7.93 6.55 3.99
C TRP A 188 -9.40 6.98 3.96
N LEU A 189 -9.70 8.29 3.88
CA LEU A 189 -11.05 8.78 3.68
C LEU A 189 -11.49 8.55 2.24
N SER A 190 -12.48 7.68 2.05
CA SER A 190 -13.10 7.49 0.75
C SER A 190 -13.86 8.74 0.32
N ARG A 191 -14.13 8.89 -0.99
CA ARG A 191 -14.94 9.99 -1.52
C ARG A 191 -16.29 10.10 -0.82
N LEU A 192 -16.99 8.98 -0.62
CA LEU A 192 -18.28 8.96 0.06
C LEU A 192 -18.21 9.47 1.50
N LEU A 193 -17.13 9.11 2.23
CA LEU A 193 -16.91 9.61 3.59
C LEU A 193 -16.62 11.11 3.58
N ARG A 194 -15.85 11.62 2.63
CA ARG A 194 -15.59 13.06 2.48
C ARG A 194 -16.87 13.84 2.20
N GLU A 195 -17.67 13.41 1.23
CA GLU A 195 -18.97 14.02 0.92
C GLU A 195 -19.90 14.00 2.14
N LYS A 196 -19.86 12.94 2.96
CA LYS A 196 -20.65 12.87 4.20
C LYS A 196 -20.15 13.85 5.25
N LEU A 197 -18.83 13.98 5.42
CA LEU A 197 -18.21 14.94 6.33
C LEU A 197 -18.52 16.38 5.91
N GLU A 198 -18.46 16.70 4.63
CA GLU A 198 -18.84 18.01 4.10
C GLU A 198 -20.30 18.35 4.39
N ARG A 199 -21.24 17.40 4.23
CA ARG A 199 -22.66 17.59 4.61
C ARG A 199 -22.85 17.85 6.10
N LEU A 200 -21.95 17.31 6.94
CA LEU A 200 -21.92 17.57 8.39
C LEU A 200 -21.21 18.89 8.73
N GLY A 201 -20.72 19.63 7.73
CA GLY A 201 -19.98 20.89 7.92
C GLY A 201 -18.56 20.72 8.43
N LEU A 202 -18.00 19.49 8.36
CA LEU A 202 -16.66 19.17 8.83
C LEU A 202 -15.69 19.21 7.63
N ARG A 203 -14.73 20.11 7.66
CA ARG A 203 -13.75 20.32 6.58
C ARG A 203 -12.31 20.09 7.00
N THR A 204 -12.01 20.29 8.28
CA THR A 204 -10.67 20.15 8.84
C THR A 204 -10.63 19.13 9.97
N LEU A 205 -9.44 18.67 10.33
CA LEU A 205 -9.26 17.83 11.53
C LEU A 205 -9.63 18.59 12.81
N GLY A 206 -9.46 19.93 12.83
CA GLY A 206 -9.94 20.78 13.92
C GLY A 206 -11.46 20.73 14.06
N ASP A 207 -12.21 20.74 12.96
CA ASP A 207 -13.67 20.59 13.00
C ASP A 207 -14.07 19.26 13.62
N VAL A 208 -13.39 18.19 13.22
CA VAL A 208 -13.61 16.83 13.76
C VAL A 208 -13.32 16.78 15.26
N ARG A 209 -12.21 17.37 15.70
CA ARG A 209 -11.81 17.38 17.12
C ARG A 209 -12.84 18.06 18.02
N ARG A 210 -13.51 19.09 17.51
CA ARG A 210 -14.58 19.79 18.24
C ARG A 210 -15.86 18.99 18.40
N GLN A 211 -16.01 17.88 17.64
CA GLN A 211 -17.20 17.02 17.73
C GLN A 211 -17.07 15.97 18.84
N PRO A 212 -18.18 15.66 19.54
CA PRO A 212 -18.20 14.55 20.49
C PRO A 212 -17.89 13.21 19.77
N ARG A 213 -17.07 12.35 20.42
CA ARG A 213 -16.73 11.01 19.86
C ARG A 213 -17.97 10.18 19.51
N GLN A 214 -19.03 10.28 20.33
CA GLN A 214 -20.29 9.57 20.08
C GLN A 214 -20.97 10.05 18.81
N PHE A 215 -20.95 11.35 18.51
CA PHE A 215 -21.47 11.90 17.26
C PHE A 215 -20.73 11.33 16.06
N LEU A 216 -19.40 11.35 16.09
CA LEU A 216 -18.58 10.80 15.01
C LEU A 216 -18.80 9.30 14.83
N LYS A 217 -18.91 8.53 15.93
CA LYS A 217 -19.19 7.09 15.89
C LYS A 217 -20.56 6.80 15.29
N LEU A 218 -21.58 7.57 15.65
CA LEU A 218 -22.95 7.40 15.16
C LEU A 218 -23.04 7.64 13.64
N HIS A 219 -22.39 8.70 13.17
CA HIS A 219 -22.47 9.10 11.75
C HIS A 219 -21.50 8.35 10.84
N LEU A 220 -20.31 7.99 11.32
CA LEU A 220 -19.21 7.46 10.52
C LEU A 220 -18.77 6.04 10.92
N GLY A 221 -19.39 5.49 11.97
CA GLY A 221 -19.03 4.16 12.49
C GLY A 221 -17.56 4.08 12.96
N PRO A 222 -16.85 2.98 12.64
CA PRO A 222 -15.43 2.80 13.01
C PRO A 222 -14.51 3.89 12.44
N HIS A 223 -14.85 4.46 11.28
CA HIS A 223 -14.11 5.56 10.67
C HIS A 223 -14.18 6.83 11.51
N GLY A 224 -15.29 7.07 12.21
CA GLY A 224 -15.46 8.22 13.12
C GLY A 224 -14.54 8.12 14.34
N GLU A 225 -14.39 6.93 14.91
CA GLU A 225 -13.47 6.70 16.03
C GLU A 225 -12.01 6.90 15.59
N ARG A 226 -11.64 6.34 14.45
CA ARG A 226 -10.31 6.52 13.87
C ARG A 226 -10.00 8.00 13.57
N LEU A 227 -10.97 8.72 13.00
CA LEU A 227 -10.81 10.12 12.65
C LEU A 227 -10.70 10.99 13.90
N SER A 228 -11.47 10.71 14.96
CA SER A 228 -11.36 11.37 16.27
C SER A 228 -10.01 11.17 16.91
N ALA A 229 -9.47 9.94 16.88
CA ALA A 229 -8.14 9.64 17.42
C ALA A 229 -7.05 10.42 16.66
N LEU A 230 -7.13 10.42 15.32
CA LEU A 230 -6.21 11.15 14.48
C LEU A 230 -6.26 12.66 14.73
N ALA A 231 -7.46 13.26 14.80
CA ALA A 231 -7.66 14.68 15.08
C ALA A 231 -7.17 15.09 16.50
N SER A 232 -7.01 14.11 17.38
CA SER A 232 -6.47 14.31 18.74
C SER A 232 -4.96 14.01 18.84
N GLY A 233 -4.26 13.77 17.71
CA GLY A 233 -2.85 13.39 17.69
C GLY A 233 -2.58 12.00 18.33
N LEU A 234 -3.65 11.31 18.74
CA LEU A 234 -3.53 9.99 19.33
C LEU A 234 -3.30 8.96 18.21
N GLU A 235 -2.36 8.06 18.45
CA GLU A 235 -2.16 6.93 17.57
C GLU A 235 -3.46 6.10 17.57
N SER A 236 -4.13 6.05 16.43
CA SER A 236 -5.17 5.05 16.26
C SER A 236 -4.48 3.69 16.31
N ASP A 237 -4.98 2.78 17.12
CA ASP A 237 -4.51 1.40 17.31
C ASP A 237 -4.53 0.51 16.02
N VAL A 238 -4.32 1.14 14.88
CA VAL A 238 -4.06 0.50 13.59
C VAL A 238 -2.56 0.32 13.44
N GLY A 239 -1.96 -0.30 14.42
CA GLY A 239 -0.53 -0.48 14.40
C GLY A 239 0.10 -0.84 15.73
N GLY A 240 -0.54 -1.73 16.49
CA GLY A 240 0.28 -2.54 17.37
C GLY A 240 1.36 -3.21 16.54
N LYS A 241 2.63 -3.08 16.92
CA LYS A 241 3.86 -3.66 16.34
C LYS A 241 3.69 -3.97 14.87
N ALA A 242 4.43 -3.31 13.97
CA ALA A 242 4.28 -3.45 12.52
C ALA A 242 3.72 -4.83 12.17
N LYS A 243 2.43 -4.88 11.88
CA LYS A 243 1.84 -6.11 11.35
C LYS A 243 2.45 -6.19 9.97
N SER A 244 3.58 -6.89 9.86
CA SER A 244 4.17 -7.16 8.56
C SER A 244 3.09 -7.88 7.76
N THR A 245 2.37 -7.11 6.96
CA THR A 245 1.34 -7.63 6.08
C THR A 245 2.02 -7.89 4.75
N ILE A 246 2.10 -9.14 4.37
CA ILE A 246 2.50 -9.52 3.02
C ILE A 246 1.23 -9.71 2.22
N ALA A 247 1.09 -8.98 1.14
CA ALA A 247 -0.07 -9.05 0.27
C ALA A 247 0.32 -9.28 -1.18
N VAL A 248 -0.44 -10.11 -1.84
CA VAL A 248 -0.37 -10.34 -3.29
C VAL A 248 -1.71 -9.93 -3.88
N GLU A 249 -1.65 -9.15 -4.96
CA GLU A 249 -2.83 -8.67 -5.67
C GLU A 249 -2.74 -9.05 -7.14
N GLN A 250 -3.87 -9.45 -7.71
CA GLN A 250 -3.99 -9.81 -9.11
C GLN A 250 -5.23 -9.16 -9.70
N ALA A 251 -5.03 -8.34 -10.73
CA ALA A 251 -6.11 -7.92 -11.61
C ALA A 251 -6.39 -9.06 -12.58
N LEU A 252 -7.65 -9.43 -12.73
CA LEU A 252 -8.05 -10.45 -13.69
C LEU A 252 -7.96 -9.90 -15.13
N PRO A 253 -7.56 -10.70 -16.11
CA PRO A 253 -7.43 -10.25 -17.51
C PRO A 253 -8.74 -9.71 -18.10
N ARG A 254 -9.87 -10.19 -17.59
CA ARG A 254 -11.23 -9.75 -17.85
C ARG A 254 -12.05 -9.83 -16.58
N ASP A 255 -13.12 -9.04 -16.50
CA ASP A 255 -14.06 -9.14 -15.38
C ASP A 255 -14.70 -10.54 -15.37
N GLU A 256 -14.55 -11.30 -14.26
CA GLU A 256 -14.84 -12.74 -14.20
C GLU A 256 -16.03 -13.04 -13.29
N VAL A 257 -16.89 -13.95 -13.71
CA VAL A 257 -18.04 -14.45 -12.94
C VAL A 257 -17.97 -15.96 -12.67
N ASP A 258 -17.10 -16.67 -13.39
CA ASP A 258 -16.96 -18.11 -13.23
C ASP A 258 -16.24 -18.45 -11.93
N ARG A 259 -16.90 -19.26 -11.10
CA ARG A 259 -16.37 -19.68 -9.79
C ARG A 259 -15.11 -20.52 -9.88
N GLU A 260 -14.99 -21.36 -10.90
CA GLU A 260 -13.81 -22.19 -11.09
C GLU A 260 -12.61 -21.32 -11.48
N ALA A 261 -12.80 -20.34 -12.37
CA ALA A 261 -11.78 -19.37 -12.71
C ALA A 261 -11.35 -18.52 -11.49
N LEU A 262 -12.30 -18.08 -10.65
CA LEU A 262 -11.99 -17.36 -9.41
C LEU A 262 -11.24 -18.24 -8.40
N ARG A 263 -11.59 -19.52 -8.26
CA ARG A 263 -10.86 -20.48 -7.42
C ARG A 263 -9.44 -20.70 -7.93
N ALA A 264 -9.24 -20.79 -9.23
CA ALA A 264 -7.91 -20.91 -9.85
C ALA A 264 -7.08 -19.65 -9.59
N ALA A 265 -7.66 -18.46 -9.72
CA ALA A 265 -6.96 -17.20 -9.42
C ALA A 265 -6.57 -17.09 -7.93
N VAL A 266 -7.46 -17.48 -7.02
CA VAL A 266 -7.15 -17.50 -5.57
C VAL A 266 -6.08 -18.54 -5.24
N HIS A 267 -6.07 -19.69 -5.93
CA HIS A 267 -5.02 -20.70 -5.81
C HIS A 267 -3.64 -20.14 -6.21
N GLU A 268 -3.57 -19.41 -7.32
CA GLU A 268 -2.34 -18.76 -7.78
C GLU A 268 -1.87 -17.67 -6.78
N LEU A 269 -2.81 -16.87 -6.25
CA LEU A 269 -2.49 -15.89 -5.20
C LEU A 269 -1.95 -16.54 -3.94
N ALA A 270 -2.53 -17.68 -3.51
CA ALA A 270 -2.06 -18.42 -2.35
C ALA A 270 -0.64 -19.00 -2.56
N ASP A 271 -0.34 -19.47 -3.77
CA ASP A 271 1.00 -19.97 -4.12
C ASP A 271 2.05 -18.85 -4.11
N LYS A 272 1.72 -17.70 -4.69
CA LYS A 272 2.55 -16.49 -4.65
C LYS A 272 2.79 -16.01 -3.22
N LEU A 273 1.72 -15.94 -2.42
CA LEU A 273 1.81 -15.49 -1.03
C LEU A 273 2.65 -16.46 -0.19
N ALA A 274 2.50 -17.75 -0.39
CA ALA A 274 3.31 -18.77 0.28
C ALA A 274 4.80 -18.66 -0.09
N PHE A 275 5.11 -18.37 -1.36
CA PHE A 275 6.47 -18.11 -1.81
C PHE A 275 7.05 -16.85 -1.12
N ASP A 276 6.32 -15.73 -1.12
CA ASP A 276 6.76 -14.48 -0.50
C ASP A 276 6.97 -14.59 1.01
N LEU A 277 6.13 -15.37 1.71
CA LEU A 277 6.29 -15.67 3.14
C LEU A 277 7.57 -16.45 3.40
N ARG A 278 7.83 -17.51 2.64
CA ARG A 278 9.03 -18.34 2.79
C ARG A 278 10.32 -17.58 2.46
N GLU A 279 10.30 -16.73 1.40
CA GLU A 279 11.44 -15.88 1.05
C GLU A 279 11.86 -14.96 2.21
N LYS A 280 10.89 -14.55 3.03
CA LYS A 280 11.11 -13.69 4.20
C LYS A 280 11.24 -14.48 5.51
N SER A 281 11.20 -15.80 5.46
CA SER A 281 11.18 -16.68 6.65
C SER A 281 10.07 -16.31 7.62
N LEU A 282 8.86 -16.04 7.09
CA LEU A 282 7.68 -15.62 7.86
C LEU A 282 6.56 -16.66 7.75
N GLY A 283 5.82 -16.82 8.85
CA GLY A 283 4.51 -17.45 8.90
C GLY A 283 3.40 -16.41 9.14
N ALA A 284 2.13 -16.75 8.90
CA ALA A 284 1.00 -15.86 9.15
C ALA A 284 0.00 -16.49 10.14
N ARG A 285 -0.61 -15.64 10.98
CA ARG A 285 -1.67 -16.03 11.93
C ARG A 285 -3.04 -15.54 11.54
N GLU A 286 -3.14 -14.75 10.49
CA GLU A 286 -4.39 -14.22 9.98
C GLU A 286 -4.27 -14.06 8.47
N LEU A 287 -5.30 -14.46 7.73
CA LEU A 287 -5.41 -14.32 6.29
C LEU A 287 -6.61 -13.46 5.96
N SER A 288 -6.48 -12.54 5.02
CA SER A 288 -7.59 -11.72 4.52
C SER A 288 -7.64 -11.78 3.01
N LEU A 289 -8.84 -11.96 2.46
CA LEU A 289 -9.13 -11.84 1.04
C LEU A 289 -9.99 -10.61 0.81
N ARG A 290 -9.60 -9.77 -0.15
CA ARG A 290 -10.41 -8.65 -0.67
C ARG A 290 -10.78 -8.94 -2.12
N ILE A 291 -12.02 -8.66 -2.46
CA ILE A 291 -12.58 -8.75 -3.81
C ILE A 291 -13.00 -7.34 -4.22
N SER A 292 -12.58 -6.91 -5.41
CA SER A 292 -13.06 -5.69 -6.06
C SER A 292 -13.89 -6.09 -7.29
N TRP A 293 -15.14 -5.65 -7.35
CA TRP A 293 -16.05 -5.95 -8.46
C TRP A 293 -15.99 -4.91 -9.57
N SER A 294 -16.58 -5.25 -10.72
CA SER A 294 -16.65 -4.38 -11.89
C SER A 294 -17.45 -3.10 -11.68
N ASP A 295 -18.37 -3.10 -10.70
CA ASP A 295 -19.15 -1.92 -10.28
C ASP A 295 -18.39 -0.96 -9.33
N GLY A 296 -17.12 -1.26 -9.03
CA GLY A 296 -16.26 -0.45 -8.17
C GLY A 296 -16.48 -0.66 -6.67
N GLN A 297 -17.33 -1.62 -6.29
CA GLN A 297 -17.46 -1.98 -4.88
C GLN A 297 -16.37 -2.97 -4.46
N GLU A 298 -16.01 -2.91 -3.17
CA GLU A 298 -15.03 -3.81 -2.57
C GLU A 298 -15.59 -4.43 -1.30
N MET A 299 -15.29 -5.69 -1.09
CA MET A 299 -15.51 -6.38 0.19
C MET A 299 -14.26 -7.14 0.60
N SER A 300 -14.08 -7.32 1.89
CA SER A 300 -13.01 -8.15 2.43
C SER A 300 -13.52 -9.01 3.57
N SER A 301 -13.02 -10.23 3.65
CA SER A 301 -13.19 -11.12 4.80
C SER A 301 -11.82 -11.53 5.33
N SER A 302 -11.76 -11.89 6.62
CA SER A 302 -10.53 -12.37 7.23
C SER A 302 -10.81 -13.58 8.12
N GLU A 303 -9.83 -14.48 8.18
CA GLU A 303 -9.87 -15.69 8.98
C GLU A 303 -8.61 -15.78 9.84
N LYS A 304 -8.77 -16.21 11.09
CA LYS A 304 -7.70 -16.55 12.02
C LYS A 304 -7.70 -18.07 12.24
N PRO A 305 -6.98 -18.82 11.42
CA PRO A 305 -6.93 -20.28 11.57
C PRO A 305 -6.28 -20.67 12.91
N ALA A 306 -6.69 -21.82 13.45
CA ALA A 306 -6.16 -22.34 14.71
C ALA A 306 -4.66 -22.66 14.61
N ALA A 307 -4.20 -23.13 13.44
CA ALA A 307 -2.79 -23.37 13.15
C ALA A 307 -2.20 -22.22 12.33
N ALA A 308 -0.93 -21.92 12.56
CA ALA A 308 -0.22 -20.92 11.78
C ALA A 308 -0.08 -21.33 10.32
N LEU A 309 -0.20 -20.36 9.41
CA LEU A 309 -0.11 -20.55 7.97
C LEU A 309 1.34 -20.42 7.52
N GLU A 310 2.03 -21.51 7.33
CA GLU A 310 3.46 -21.54 6.94
C GLU A 310 3.66 -22.18 5.55
N THR A 311 2.74 -23.02 5.11
CA THR A 311 2.85 -23.78 3.87
C THR A 311 1.69 -23.45 2.93
N PHE A 312 1.87 -23.82 1.67
CA PHE A 312 0.91 -23.48 0.60
C PHE A 312 -0.50 -24.06 0.83
N LEU A 313 -0.61 -25.35 1.19
CA LEU A 313 -1.92 -26.00 1.28
C LEU A 313 -2.85 -25.37 2.34
N PRO A 314 -2.42 -25.14 3.59
CA PRO A 314 -3.25 -24.42 4.57
C PRO A 314 -3.62 -23.00 4.14
N LEU A 315 -2.71 -22.27 3.44
CA LEU A 315 -2.99 -20.94 2.90
C LEU A 315 -4.07 -21.00 1.82
N ARG A 316 -3.96 -21.95 0.89
CA ARG A 316 -4.95 -22.18 -0.17
C ARG A 316 -6.33 -22.49 0.41
N ASP A 317 -6.39 -23.42 1.34
CA ASP A 317 -7.67 -23.87 1.92
C ASP A 317 -8.36 -22.74 2.70
N ALA A 318 -7.60 -21.95 3.45
CA ALA A 318 -8.11 -20.74 4.12
C ALA A 318 -8.59 -19.70 3.09
N ALA A 319 -7.82 -19.46 2.02
CA ALA A 319 -8.21 -18.52 0.97
C ALA A 319 -9.49 -18.95 0.24
N TRP A 320 -9.68 -20.23 -0.01
CA TRP A 320 -10.91 -20.75 -0.61
C TRP A 320 -12.14 -20.61 0.33
N ARG A 321 -11.98 -20.80 1.63
CA ARG A 321 -13.05 -20.53 2.61
C ARG A 321 -13.43 -19.04 2.60
N LEU A 322 -12.45 -18.15 2.55
CA LEU A 322 -12.69 -16.71 2.45
C LEU A 322 -13.40 -16.32 1.14
N LEU A 323 -13.01 -16.94 0.01
CA LEU A 323 -13.70 -16.74 -1.27
C LEU A 323 -15.17 -17.17 -1.17
N ALA A 324 -15.44 -18.33 -0.60
CA ALA A 324 -16.81 -18.82 -0.42
C ALA A 324 -17.69 -17.89 0.44
N GLN A 325 -17.10 -17.21 1.45
CA GLN A 325 -17.82 -16.22 2.27
C GLN A 325 -18.14 -14.93 1.50
N LEU A 326 -17.33 -14.55 0.53
CA LEU A 326 -17.45 -13.30 -0.22
C LEU A 326 -18.24 -13.46 -1.53
N ASP A 327 -18.42 -14.70 -2.01
CA ASP A 327 -19.05 -15.03 -3.31
C ASP A 327 -20.58 -14.94 -3.26
N ALA A 328 -21.12 -13.92 -2.61
CA ALA A 328 -22.57 -13.71 -2.47
C ALA A 328 -23.17 -12.82 -3.58
N ARG A 329 -22.33 -12.21 -4.42
CA ARG A 329 -22.79 -11.24 -5.44
C ARG A 329 -22.74 -11.84 -6.85
N ARG A 330 -23.76 -11.51 -7.66
CA ARG A 330 -23.81 -11.86 -9.11
C ARG A 330 -23.19 -10.76 -9.99
N VAL A 331 -22.07 -10.18 -9.54
CA VAL A 331 -21.36 -9.12 -10.25
C VAL A 331 -19.97 -9.64 -10.57
N ALA A 332 -19.46 -9.35 -11.74
CA ALA A 332 -18.15 -9.82 -12.17
C ALA A 332 -17.02 -9.24 -11.29
N VAL A 333 -16.05 -10.08 -10.96
CA VAL A 333 -14.86 -9.74 -10.17
C VAL A 333 -13.80 -9.17 -11.08
N ARG A 334 -13.23 -8.02 -10.69
CA ARG A 334 -12.17 -7.33 -11.42
C ARG A 334 -10.79 -7.63 -10.87
N SER A 335 -10.64 -7.66 -9.55
CA SER A 335 -9.37 -7.98 -8.91
C SER A 335 -9.55 -8.70 -7.58
N LEU A 336 -8.52 -9.45 -7.22
CA LEU A 336 -8.41 -10.20 -5.99
C LEU A 336 -7.13 -9.79 -5.27
N LYS A 337 -7.20 -9.60 -3.94
CA LYS A 337 -6.04 -9.31 -3.09
C LYS A 337 -6.04 -10.23 -1.88
N LEU A 338 -5.02 -11.07 -1.78
CA LEU A 338 -4.80 -11.96 -0.65
C LEU A 338 -3.69 -11.39 0.25
N SER A 339 -3.95 -11.28 1.54
CA SER A 339 -3.06 -10.64 2.51
C SER A 339 -2.82 -11.53 3.71
N ALA A 340 -1.56 -11.87 3.96
CA ALA A 340 -1.11 -12.49 5.19
C ALA A 340 -0.90 -11.41 6.25
N MET A 341 -1.63 -11.51 7.33
CA MET A 341 -1.62 -10.56 8.44
C MET A 341 -1.06 -11.22 9.70
N ARG A 342 -0.59 -10.38 10.65
CA ARG A 342 0.03 -10.85 11.89
C ARG A 342 1.15 -11.86 11.61
N THR A 343 2.03 -11.54 10.67
CA THR A 343 3.16 -12.38 10.37
C THR A 343 4.13 -12.42 11.55
N TYR A 344 4.85 -13.53 11.66
CA TYR A 344 5.88 -13.76 12.69
C TYR A 344 7.09 -14.42 12.03
N ALA A 345 8.26 -14.19 12.59
CA ALA A 345 9.47 -14.86 12.13
C ALA A 345 9.38 -16.36 12.42
N MET A 346 9.59 -17.18 11.40
CA MET A 346 9.71 -18.61 11.59
C MET A 346 11.07 -18.88 12.26
N SER A 347 11.06 -19.51 13.44
CA SER A 347 12.28 -20.05 14.01
C SER A 347 12.73 -21.19 13.11
N GLY A 348 14.00 -21.18 12.64
CA GLY A 348 14.56 -22.28 11.84
C GLY A 348 14.67 -23.61 12.61
N GLN A 349 14.14 -23.67 13.81
CA GLN A 349 14.08 -24.86 14.63
C GLN A 349 12.97 -25.78 14.10
N GLU A 350 13.32 -26.95 13.65
CA GLU A 350 12.35 -27.98 13.26
C GLU A 350 11.43 -28.25 14.47
N ASP A 351 10.12 -28.08 14.24
CA ASP A 351 9.12 -28.44 15.24
C ASP A 351 9.20 -29.97 15.45
N LEU A 352 9.65 -30.39 16.63
CA LEU A 352 9.75 -31.80 17.01
C LEU A 352 8.40 -32.54 16.95
N PHE A 353 7.30 -31.82 16.90
CA PHE A 353 5.94 -32.34 16.80
C PHE A 353 5.33 -32.18 15.40
N ALA A 354 6.10 -31.70 14.41
CA ALA A 354 5.61 -31.57 13.04
C ALA A 354 5.23 -32.94 12.46
N THR A 355 4.08 -33.02 11.83
CA THR A 355 3.65 -34.23 11.12
C THR A 355 4.57 -34.50 9.93
N ALA A 356 4.70 -35.77 9.53
CA ALA A 356 5.50 -36.19 8.36
C ALA A 356 5.03 -35.41 7.10
N GLU A 357 3.72 -35.22 6.94
CA GLU A 357 3.13 -34.46 5.83
C GLU A 357 3.56 -32.99 5.81
N ALA A 358 3.56 -32.32 6.98
CA ALA A 358 3.99 -30.93 7.08
C ALA A 358 5.48 -30.78 6.72
N THR A 359 6.31 -31.75 7.12
CA THR A 359 7.74 -31.77 6.79
C THR A 359 7.96 -31.98 5.30
N GLU A 360 7.21 -32.86 4.67
CA GLU A 360 7.28 -33.13 3.23
C GLU A 360 6.84 -31.92 2.42
N GLN A 361 5.75 -31.24 2.81
CA GLN A 361 5.27 -30.00 2.19
C GLN A 361 6.30 -28.87 2.29
N ARG A 362 7.00 -28.73 3.43
CA ARG A 362 8.09 -27.75 3.56
C ARG A 362 9.27 -28.08 2.64
N ARG A 363 9.65 -29.36 2.52
CA ARG A 363 10.72 -29.81 1.61
C ARG A 363 10.35 -29.55 0.14
N LEU A 364 9.14 -29.88 -0.25
CA LEU A 364 8.63 -29.64 -1.60
C LEU A 364 8.60 -28.13 -1.91
N GLY A 365 8.06 -27.31 -1.00
CA GLY A 365 8.06 -25.86 -1.14
C GLY A 365 9.46 -25.29 -1.34
N SER A 366 10.43 -25.71 -0.51
CA SER A 366 11.83 -25.27 -0.63
C SER A 366 12.51 -25.71 -1.93
N ALA A 367 12.14 -26.87 -2.47
CA ALA A 367 12.64 -27.34 -3.76
C ALA A 367 12.09 -26.50 -4.92
N LEU A 368 10.77 -26.21 -4.91
CA LEU A 368 10.10 -25.34 -5.88
C LEU A 368 10.69 -23.93 -5.85
N ASP A 369 10.93 -23.38 -4.66
CA ASP A 369 11.48 -22.03 -4.49
C ASP A 369 12.89 -21.92 -5.08
N ARG A 370 13.72 -22.96 -4.98
CA ARG A 370 15.05 -22.98 -5.64
C ARG A 370 14.96 -22.87 -7.16
N VAL A 371 13.97 -23.54 -7.77
CA VAL A 371 13.74 -23.44 -9.23
C VAL A 371 13.23 -22.05 -9.57
N ARG A 372 12.23 -21.53 -8.84
CA ARG A 372 11.62 -20.21 -9.06
C ARG A 372 12.60 -19.06 -8.91
N ARG A 373 13.56 -19.13 -7.99
CA ARG A 373 14.63 -18.13 -7.85
C ARG A 373 15.54 -18.05 -9.08
N ARG A 374 15.78 -19.16 -9.75
CA ARG A 374 16.68 -19.22 -10.91
C ARG A 374 15.97 -18.91 -12.22
N MET A 375 14.73 -19.36 -12.36
CA MET A 375 14.01 -19.37 -13.64
C MET A 375 12.79 -18.46 -13.66
N GLY A 376 12.46 -17.79 -12.53
CA GLY A 376 11.26 -16.98 -12.35
C GLY A 376 10.09 -17.79 -11.76
N PHE A 377 9.12 -17.08 -11.15
CA PHE A 377 7.97 -17.72 -10.47
C PHE A 377 7.15 -18.57 -11.44
N GLU A 378 7.00 -18.13 -12.68
CA GLU A 378 6.18 -18.77 -13.71
C GLU A 378 6.77 -20.08 -14.27
N ALA A 379 8.03 -20.38 -13.96
CA ALA A 379 8.70 -21.58 -14.48
C ALA A 379 8.09 -22.90 -13.96
N VAL A 380 7.47 -22.86 -12.78
CA VAL A 380 6.77 -24.02 -12.17
C VAL A 380 5.47 -23.54 -11.56
N ARG A 381 4.35 -23.99 -12.10
CA ARG A 381 3.00 -23.71 -11.57
C ARG A 381 2.39 -24.93 -10.90
N ASN A 382 1.58 -24.74 -9.90
CA ASN A 382 0.79 -25.80 -9.31
C ASN A 382 -0.35 -26.24 -10.25
N GLY A 383 -0.67 -27.56 -10.31
CA GLY A 383 -1.48 -28.16 -11.34
C GLY A 383 -2.91 -27.62 -11.55
N LEU A 384 -3.51 -26.97 -10.55
CA LEU A 384 -4.81 -26.28 -10.71
C LEU A 384 -4.74 -24.99 -11.51
N ALA A 385 -3.55 -24.38 -11.66
CA ALA A 385 -3.34 -23.18 -12.46
C ALA A 385 -3.21 -23.47 -13.98
N LEU A 386 -3.13 -24.75 -14.37
CA LEU A 386 -3.00 -25.20 -15.76
C LEU A 386 -4.35 -25.46 -16.45
N ALA A 387 -5.46 -25.39 -15.71
CA ALA A 387 -6.81 -25.69 -16.23
C ALA A 387 -7.59 -24.46 -16.71
N SER A 388 -6.94 -23.29 -16.86
CA SER A 388 -7.55 -22.03 -17.34
C SER A 388 -6.95 -21.57 -18.65
#